data_77588f6f6d6657fed67a4b4b6caf4d40
#
_entry.id   77588f6f6d6657fed67a4b4b6caf4d40
#
_cell.length_a   1.000
_cell.length_b   1.000
_cell.length_c   1.000
_cell.angle_alpha   90.00
_cell.angle_beta   90.00
_cell.angle_gamma   90.00
#
_symmetry.space_group_name_H-M   'P 1'
#
loop_
_entity.id
_entity.type
_entity.pdbx_description
1 polymer ?
#
loop_
_entity_poly.entity_id
_entity_poly.type
_entity_poly.pdbx_seq_one_letter_code
_entity_poly.pdbx_strand_id
1 'polypeptide(L)'
;MAETIAQIKHSLKAITDPADPRLVNWRQDSRSGVQQALQQWDKQQLKLTAKRENFKTRFTFEAQQWDQGLSHVAGVDEVGRGPLAGPVVAAAVILPHDFAELDVIDSKQLSEKMRDQLFDRIIAQALSIGIGVVDATVIDDINIYEAARLAMTQAVAELAPEPDYLLIDAMTLQTDIPQLSLIKGDARSNSIAAASIIAKVTRDRMMTDYDRQYPGYGFAQHAGYGTKAHLAALAELGVTPIHRRSFGPVKSVIADKK
;
A
#
# COMPACT_ATOMS: atom_id res chain seq x y z
N MET A 1 -19.07 42.04 20.31
CA MET A 1 -17.76 41.79 20.95
C MET A 1 -16.85 41.13 19.92
N ALA A 2 -15.61 41.55 19.78
CA ALA A 2 -14.67 40.90 18.88
C ALA A 2 -14.35 39.48 19.37
N GLU A 3 -14.30 38.50 18.46
CA GLU A 3 -13.95 37.13 18.79
C GLU A 3 -12.55 37.05 19.41
N THR A 4 -12.37 36.14 20.38
CA THR A 4 -11.07 35.85 20.96
C THR A 4 -10.21 35.04 19.98
N ILE A 5 -8.89 35.08 20.11
CA ILE A 5 -7.96 34.29 19.30
C ILE A 5 -8.28 32.78 19.43
N ALA A 6 -8.69 32.33 20.61
CA ALA A 6 -9.07 30.92 20.84
C ALA A 6 -10.34 30.52 20.05
N GLN A 7 -11.35 31.39 20.01
CA GLN A 7 -12.56 31.17 19.23
C GLN A 7 -12.26 31.13 17.73
N ILE A 8 -11.45 32.05 17.21
CA ILE A 8 -11.03 32.06 15.81
C ILE A 8 -10.27 30.77 15.44
N LYS A 9 -9.31 30.34 16.28
CA LYS A 9 -8.59 29.08 16.07
C LYS A 9 -9.50 27.87 16.08
N HIS A 10 -10.53 27.87 16.92
CA HIS A 10 -11.52 26.79 16.94
C HIS A 10 -12.37 26.78 15.67
N SER A 11 -12.87 27.95 15.25
CA SER A 11 -13.67 28.10 14.03
C SER A 11 -12.89 27.73 12.77
N LEU A 12 -11.60 28.10 12.67
CA LEU A 12 -10.72 27.74 11.55
C LEU A 12 -10.61 26.23 11.33
N LYS A 13 -10.70 25.42 12.39
CA LYS A 13 -10.66 23.95 12.25
C LYS A 13 -11.90 23.38 11.53
N ALA A 14 -13.03 24.07 11.61
CA ALA A 14 -14.29 23.65 11.00
C ALA A 14 -14.49 24.22 9.60
N ILE A 15 -13.70 25.22 9.20
CA ILE A 15 -13.80 25.84 7.87
C ILE A 15 -13.05 24.98 6.85
N THR A 16 -13.79 24.49 5.86
CA THR A 16 -13.27 23.76 4.71
C THR A 16 -13.31 24.54 3.41
N ASP A 17 -14.15 25.61 3.36
CA ASP A 17 -14.31 26.46 2.18
C ASP A 17 -13.37 27.68 2.26
N PRO A 18 -12.42 27.85 1.33
CA PRO A 18 -11.58 29.04 1.27
C PRO A 18 -12.32 30.35 1.00
N ALA A 19 -13.57 30.29 0.53
CA ALA A 19 -14.44 31.43 0.29
C ALA A 19 -15.29 31.82 1.51
N ASP A 20 -15.12 31.16 2.67
CA ASP A 20 -15.89 31.47 3.88
C ASP A 20 -15.77 32.97 4.26
N PRO A 21 -16.90 33.72 4.40
CA PRO A 21 -16.86 35.16 4.65
C PRO A 21 -16.12 35.55 5.94
N ARG A 22 -16.05 34.66 6.94
CA ARG A 22 -15.31 34.89 8.19
C ARG A 22 -13.81 35.09 7.96
N LEU A 23 -13.24 34.40 6.95
CA LEU A 23 -11.83 34.53 6.61
C LEU A 23 -11.48 35.94 6.16
N VAL A 24 -12.36 36.62 5.44
CA VAL A 24 -12.14 38.01 4.98
C VAL A 24 -11.92 38.94 6.18
N ASN A 25 -12.79 38.83 7.19
CA ASN A 25 -12.70 39.66 8.40
C ASN A 25 -11.45 39.33 9.23
N TRP A 26 -11.15 38.04 9.41
CA TRP A 26 -9.96 37.64 10.20
C TRP A 26 -8.65 37.97 9.50
N ARG A 27 -8.62 38.04 8.16
CA ARG A 27 -7.41 38.47 7.41
C ARG A 27 -7.08 39.93 7.64
N GLN A 28 -8.06 40.78 8.08
CA GLN A 28 -7.88 42.17 8.45
C GLN A 28 -7.51 42.36 9.93
N ASP A 29 -7.56 41.29 10.74
CA ASP A 29 -7.26 41.33 12.17
C ASP A 29 -5.72 41.44 12.37
N SER A 30 -5.26 42.53 13.00
CA SER A 30 -3.85 42.80 13.20
C SER A 30 -3.18 41.99 14.34
N ARG A 31 -3.95 41.24 15.12
CA ARG A 31 -3.43 40.39 16.21
C ARG A 31 -2.55 39.27 15.67
N SER A 32 -1.30 39.23 16.12
CA SER A 32 -0.29 38.26 15.65
C SER A 32 -0.75 36.80 15.78
N GLY A 33 -1.45 36.48 16.88
CA GLY A 33 -2.00 35.13 17.08
C GLY A 33 -3.10 34.73 16.11
N VAL A 34 -3.85 35.69 15.52
CA VAL A 34 -4.81 35.47 14.45
C VAL A 34 -4.09 35.25 13.12
N GLN A 35 -3.13 36.12 12.80
CA GLN A 35 -2.33 36.00 11.58
C GLN A 35 -1.57 34.67 11.49
N GLN A 36 -0.97 34.21 12.59
CA GLN A 36 -0.30 32.89 12.65
C GLN A 36 -1.29 31.75 12.43
N ALA A 37 -2.49 31.82 13.01
CA ALA A 37 -3.51 30.79 12.83
C ALA A 37 -4.00 30.71 11.38
N LEU A 38 -4.21 31.86 10.73
CA LEU A 38 -4.56 31.93 9.30
C LEU A 38 -3.47 31.38 8.40
N GLN A 39 -2.20 31.76 8.62
CA GLN A 39 -1.07 31.21 7.87
C GLN A 39 -0.97 29.69 7.98
N GLN A 40 -1.21 29.14 9.18
CA GLN A 40 -1.21 27.71 9.40
C GLN A 40 -2.39 27.03 8.66
N TRP A 41 -3.56 27.64 8.70
CA TRP A 41 -4.75 27.18 8.00
C TRP A 41 -4.53 27.22 6.47
N ASP A 42 -4.04 28.34 5.91
CA ASP A 42 -3.71 28.48 4.48
C ASP A 42 -2.74 27.39 4.03
N LYS A 43 -1.68 27.13 4.82
CA LYS A 43 -0.71 26.07 4.54
C LYS A 43 -1.36 24.67 4.55
N GLN A 44 -2.33 24.44 5.43
CA GLN A 44 -3.08 23.18 5.46
C GLN A 44 -3.99 23.03 4.24
N GLN A 45 -4.67 24.11 3.83
CA GLN A 45 -5.52 24.10 2.63
C GLN A 45 -4.70 23.85 1.35
N LEU A 46 -3.54 24.49 1.20
CA LEU A 46 -2.64 24.24 0.08
C LEU A 46 -2.20 22.77 0.02
N LYS A 47 -1.84 22.20 1.16
CA LYS A 47 -1.47 20.77 1.23
C LYS A 47 -2.65 19.86 0.84
N LEU A 48 -3.86 20.16 1.31
CA LEU A 48 -5.05 19.37 0.99
C LEU A 48 -5.40 19.46 -0.50
N THR A 49 -5.31 20.65 -1.09
CA THR A 49 -5.54 20.87 -2.52
C THR A 49 -4.52 20.07 -3.34
N ALA A 50 -3.23 20.20 -3.02
CA ALA A 50 -2.18 19.44 -3.71
C ALA A 50 -2.39 17.91 -3.59
N LYS A 51 -2.85 17.44 -2.42
CA LYS A 51 -3.18 16.04 -2.19
C LYS A 51 -4.35 15.57 -3.06
N ARG A 52 -5.41 16.37 -3.17
CA ARG A 52 -6.57 16.08 -4.02
C ARG A 52 -6.18 16.04 -5.51
N GLU A 53 -5.37 16.99 -5.97
CA GLU A 53 -4.91 17.02 -7.37
C GLU A 53 -4.00 15.80 -7.67
N ASN A 54 -3.09 15.46 -6.76
CA ASN A 54 -2.26 14.26 -6.91
C ASN A 54 -3.11 12.98 -6.96
N PHE A 55 -4.13 12.87 -6.09
CA PHE A 55 -5.05 11.74 -6.07
C PHE A 55 -5.82 11.60 -7.39
N LYS A 56 -6.33 12.72 -7.95
CA LYS A 56 -6.98 12.72 -9.27
C LYS A 56 -6.01 12.29 -10.38
N THR A 57 -4.79 12.83 -10.36
CA THR A 57 -3.76 12.47 -11.36
C THR A 57 -3.46 10.98 -11.35
N ARG A 58 -3.47 10.34 -10.18
CA ARG A 58 -3.24 8.90 -10.07
C ARG A 58 -4.39 8.03 -10.54
N PHE A 59 -5.56 8.60 -10.84
CA PHE A 59 -6.64 7.90 -11.54
C PHE A 59 -6.56 8.04 -13.07
N THR A 60 -5.52 8.64 -13.62
CA THR A 60 -5.41 8.87 -15.07
C THR A 60 -5.49 7.56 -15.87
N PHE A 61 -4.85 6.50 -15.40
CA PHE A 61 -4.81 5.22 -16.12
C PHE A 61 -6.15 4.49 -16.04
N GLU A 62 -6.78 4.49 -14.88
CA GLU A 62 -8.12 3.93 -14.68
C GLU A 62 -9.15 4.71 -15.51
N ALA A 63 -9.13 6.05 -15.43
CA ALA A 63 -10.06 6.91 -16.17
C ALA A 63 -9.97 6.71 -17.70
N GLN A 64 -8.77 6.52 -18.24
CA GLN A 64 -8.58 6.21 -19.66
C GLN A 64 -9.29 4.91 -20.09
N GLN A 65 -9.41 3.94 -19.21
CA GLN A 65 -10.10 2.69 -19.50
C GLN A 65 -11.61 2.84 -19.28
N TRP A 66 -12.01 3.55 -18.23
CA TRP A 66 -13.43 3.86 -17.98
C TRP A 66 -14.06 4.65 -19.14
N ASP A 67 -13.33 5.61 -19.72
CA ASP A 67 -13.76 6.38 -20.89
C ASP A 67 -13.98 5.51 -22.14
N GLN A 68 -13.36 4.31 -22.17
CA GLN A 68 -13.55 3.30 -23.20
C GLN A 68 -14.65 2.28 -22.89
N GLY A 69 -15.33 2.44 -21.74
CA GLY A 69 -16.40 1.55 -21.29
C GLY A 69 -15.92 0.32 -20.51
N LEU A 70 -14.62 0.23 -20.17
CA LEU A 70 -14.05 -0.83 -19.35
C LEU A 70 -14.21 -0.46 -17.87
N SER A 71 -15.25 -0.99 -17.20
CA SER A 71 -15.64 -0.54 -15.85
C SER A 71 -14.83 -1.16 -14.72
N HIS A 72 -14.31 -2.38 -14.93
CA HIS A 72 -13.59 -3.14 -13.89
C HIS A 72 -12.08 -3.12 -14.13
N VAL A 73 -11.45 -1.99 -13.81
CA VAL A 73 -10.00 -1.83 -13.92
C VAL A 73 -9.36 -2.28 -12.60
N ALA A 74 -8.59 -3.37 -12.64
CA ALA A 74 -7.89 -3.89 -11.47
C ALA A 74 -6.45 -3.37 -11.41
N GLY A 75 -6.04 -2.85 -10.24
CA GLY A 75 -4.65 -2.62 -9.90
C GLY A 75 -4.04 -3.85 -9.23
N VAL A 76 -2.81 -4.23 -9.60
CA VAL A 76 -2.12 -5.42 -9.09
C VAL A 76 -0.72 -5.06 -8.62
N ASP A 77 -0.38 -5.51 -7.40
CA ASP A 77 0.96 -5.32 -6.81
C ASP A 77 1.34 -6.52 -5.95
N GLU A 78 2.65 -6.71 -5.69
CA GLU A 78 3.18 -7.75 -4.84
C GLU A 78 4.08 -7.21 -3.71
N VAL A 79 4.25 -8.01 -2.69
CA VAL A 79 5.17 -7.78 -1.59
C VAL A 79 5.90 -9.07 -1.21
N GLY A 80 7.12 -8.92 -0.73
CA GLY A 80 7.85 -10.06 -0.18
C GLY A 80 8.80 -10.74 -1.17
N ARG A 81 9.31 -10.06 -2.20
CA ARG A 81 10.31 -10.64 -3.12
C ARG A 81 11.69 -10.76 -2.47
N GLY A 82 12.12 -9.77 -1.68
CA GLY A 82 13.46 -9.70 -1.09
C GLY A 82 13.71 -10.47 0.22
N PRO A 83 12.71 -10.80 1.07
CA PRO A 83 12.92 -11.53 2.32
C PRO A 83 13.53 -12.92 2.13
N LEU A 84 14.26 -13.38 3.17
CA LEU A 84 14.85 -14.73 3.26
C LEU A 84 13.83 -15.78 3.73
N ALA A 85 12.71 -15.34 4.30
CA ALA A 85 11.66 -16.21 4.85
C ALA A 85 10.26 -15.65 4.57
N GLY A 86 9.28 -16.54 4.52
CA GLY A 86 7.88 -16.25 4.30
C GLY A 86 7.49 -16.18 2.82
N PRO A 87 6.19 -16.08 2.54
CA PRO A 87 5.66 -16.09 1.18
C PRO A 87 5.93 -14.80 0.43
N VAL A 88 5.78 -14.84 -0.89
CA VAL A 88 5.42 -13.67 -1.69
C VAL A 88 3.89 -13.58 -1.73
N VAL A 89 3.38 -12.38 -1.53
CA VAL A 89 1.93 -12.10 -1.49
C VAL A 89 1.63 -11.03 -2.52
N ALA A 90 0.63 -11.25 -3.34
CA ALA A 90 0.09 -10.26 -4.26
C ALA A 90 -1.36 -9.95 -3.92
N ALA A 91 -1.80 -8.77 -4.32
CA ALA A 91 -3.20 -8.40 -4.30
C ALA A 91 -3.63 -7.80 -5.64
N ALA A 92 -4.90 -7.98 -5.96
CA ALA A 92 -5.57 -7.32 -7.07
C ALA A 92 -6.81 -6.60 -6.52
N VAL A 93 -7.00 -5.33 -6.90
CA VAL A 93 -8.06 -4.49 -6.35
C VAL A 93 -8.78 -3.74 -7.46
N ILE A 94 -10.11 -3.86 -7.52
CA ILE A 94 -10.98 -3.04 -8.36
C ILE A 94 -11.62 -1.96 -7.48
N LEU A 95 -11.28 -0.70 -7.74
CA LEU A 95 -11.85 0.44 -7.04
C LEU A 95 -13.11 0.96 -7.76
N PRO A 96 -14.12 1.46 -7.02
CA PRO A 96 -15.23 2.17 -7.63
C PRO A 96 -14.79 3.53 -8.20
N HIS A 97 -15.52 4.06 -9.17
CA HIS A 97 -15.21 5.33 -9.84
C HIS A 97 -15.25 6.54 -8.88
N ASP A 98 -16.03 6.45 -7.83
CA ASP A 98 -16.19 7.47 -6.79
C ASP A 98 -15.31 7.26 -5.55
N PHE A 99 -14.34 6.34 -5.64
CA PHE A 99 -13.38 6.13 -4.55
C PHE A 99 -12.64 7.41 -4.19
N ALA A 100 -12.58 7.74 -2.89
CA ALA A 100 -12.14 9.06 -2.44
C ALA A 100 -11.14 9.05 -1.27
N GLU A 101 -10.47 7.92 -1.00
CA GLU A 101 -9.47 7.82 0.06
C GLU A 101 -8.13 8.44 -0.36
N LEU A 102 -7.97 9.74 -0.10
CA LEU A 102 -6.80 10.54 -0.52
C LEU A 102 -5.47 10.03 0.06
N ASP A 103 -5.50 9.27 1.14
CA ASP A 103 -4.32 8.72 1.83
C ASP A 103 -3.84 7.39 1.27
N VAL A 104 -4.55 6.80 0.32
CA VAL A 104 -4.09 5.62 -0.42
C VAL A 104 -2.93 6.04 -1.31
N ILE A 105 -1.71 5.67 -0.91
CA ILE A 105 -0.43 5.93 -1.59
C ILE A 105 0.46 4.69 -1.44
N ASP A 106 1.65 4.69 -2.04
CA ASP A 106 2.67 3.66 -1.87
C ASP A 106 2.80 3.24 -0.39
N SER A 107 2.58 1.96 -0.12
CA SER A 107 2.50 1.39 1.24
C SER A 107 3.78 1.60 2.06
N LYS A 108 4.94 1.76 1.41
CA LYS A 108 6.24 1.99 2.05
C LYS A 108 6.38 3.40 2.65
N GLN A 109 5.54 4.35 2.18
CA GLN A 109 5.51 5.72 2.69
C GLN A 109 4.57 5.89 3.90
N LEU A 110 3.80 4.87 4.23
CA LEU A 110 2.80 4.87 5.30
C LEU A 110 3.36 4.25 6.58
N SER A 111 2.93 4.78 7.74
CA SER A 111 3.13 4.08 9.01
C SER A 111 2.26 2.81 9.06
N GLU A 112 2.65 1.83 9.86
CA GLU A 112 1.87 0.59 10.08
C GLU A 112 0.42 0.89 10.45
N LYS A 113 0.20 1.74 11.46
CA LYS A 113 -1.13 2.17 11.89
C LYS A 113 -1.97 2.77 10.74
N MET A 114 -1.35 3.57 9.87
CA MET A 114 -2.05 4.16 8.73
C MET A 114 -2.37 3.10 7.67
N ARG A 115 -1.46 2.15 7.42
CA ARG A 115 -1.71 1.01 6.51
C ARG A 115 -2.89 0.17 6.99
N ASP A 116 -2.96 -0.16 8.29
CA ASP A 116 -4.09 -0.91 8.85
C ASP A 116 -5.42 -0.18 8.68
N GLN A 117 -5.45 1.12 8.97
CA GLN A 117 -6.66 1.93 8.77
C GLN A 117 -7.10 1.98 7.31
N LEU A 118 -6.15 2.12 6.39
CA LEU A 118 -6.45 2.15 4.95
C LEU A 118 -6.84 0.77 4.42
N PHE A 119 -6.25 -0.30 4.93
CA PHE A 119 -6.64 -1.67 4.64
C PHE A 119 -8.13 -1.88 4.90
N ASP A 120 -8.62 -1.52 6.10
CA ASP A 120 -10.03 -1.67 6.45
C ASP A 120 -10.94 -0.80 5.55
N ARG A 121 -10.51 0.42 5.20
CA ARG A 121 -11.26 1.32 4.33
C ARG A 121 -11.29 0.82 2.88
N ILE A 122 -10.19 0.28 2.37
CA ILE A 122 -10.14 -0.31 1.02
C ILE A 122 -11.08 -1.52 0.96
N ILE A 123 -11.04 -2.42 1.95
CA ILE A 123 -11.94 -3.57 2.02
C ILE A 123 -13.42 -3.15 2.02
N ALA A 124 -13.73 -2.08 2.75
CA ALA A 124 -15.11 -1.60 2.84
C ALA A 124 -15.64 -0.93 1.56
N GLN A 125 -14.76 -0.44 0.69
CA GLN A 125 -15.15 0.37 -0.47
C GLN A 125 -14.84 -0.28 -1.82
N ALA A 126 -13.85 -1.16 -1.91
CA ALA A 126 -13.48 -1.81 -3.16
C ALA A 126 -14.64 -2.66 -3.72
N LEU A 127 -14.79 -2.67 -5.03
CA LEU A 127 -15.75 -3.53 -5.73
C LEU A 127 -15.33 -5.00 -5.65
N SER A 128 -14.03 -5.26 -5.70
CA SER A 128 -13.46 -6.60 -5.58
C SER A 128 -12.02 -6.56 -5.11
N ILE A 129 -11.63 -7.57 -4.34
CA ILE A 129 -10.27 -7.78 -3.87
C ILE A 129 -9.95 -9.26 -4.01
N GLY A 130 -8.82 -9.56 -4.65
CA GLY A 130 -8.26 -10.90 -4.71
C GLY A 130 -6.86 -10.91 -4.08
N ILE A 131 -6.47 -12.02 -3.46
CA ILE A 131 -5.17 -12.19 -2.78
C ILE A 131 -4.54 -13.49 -3.24
N GLY A 132 -3.32 -13.41 -3.78
CA GLY A 132 -2.52 -14.58 -4.13
C GLY A 132 -1.35 -14.74 -3.18
N VAL A 133 -1.09 -15.97 -2.75
CA VAL A 133 -0.02 -16.31 -1.80
C VAL A 133 0.79 -17.48 -2.36
N VAL A 134 2.10 -17.28 -2.50
CA VAL A 134 3.01 -18.33 -2.93
C VAL A 134 4.09 -18.53 -1.88
N ASP A 135 4.18 -19.75 -1.34
CA ASP A 135 5.05 -20.09 -0.21
C ASP A 135 6.54 -20.23 -0.60
N ALA A 136 7.38 -20.41 0.43
CA ALA A 136 8.83 -20.52 0.26
C ALA A 136 9.25 -21.74 -0.58
N THR A 137 8.50 -22.85 -0.51
CA THR A 137 8.81 -24.08 -1.24
C THR A 137 8.64 -23.86 -2.73
N VAL A 138 7.51 -23.28 -3.14
CA VAL A 138 7.25 -22.94 -4.54
C VAL A 138 8.25 -21.88 -5.05
N ILE A 139 8.61 -20.87 -4.19
CA ILE A 139 9.64 -19.88 -4.55
C ILE A 139 10.98 -20.57 -4.86
N ASP A 140 11.36 -21.58 -4.08
CA ASP A 140 12.60 -22.32 -4.30
C ASP A 140 12.57 -23.15 -5.60
N ASP A 141 11.41 -23.65 -6.00
CA ASP A 141 11.22 -24.47 -7.19
C ASP A 141 11.23 -23.63 -8.48
N ILE A 142 10.50 -22.51 -8.51
CA ILE A 142 10.26 -21.75 -9.76
C ILE A 142 10.97 -20.41 -9.81
N ASN A 143 11.74 -20.02 -8.81
CA ASN A 143 12.35 -18.71 -8.52
C ASN A 143 11.35 -17.61 -8.12
N ILE A 144 11.89 -16.52 -7.52
CA ILE A 144 11.07 -15.44 -6.96
C ILE A 144 10.32 -14.61 -8.00
N TYR A 145 10.85 -14.47 -9.23
CA TYR A 145 10.19 -13.73 -10.29
C TYR A 145 8.90 -14.45 -10.73
N GLU A 146 9.01 -15.74 -11.02
CA GLU A 146 7.89 -16.58 -11.41
C GLU A 146 6.89 -16.77 -10.28
N ALA A 147 7.36 -16.90 -9.03
CA ALA A 147 6.50 -16.98 -7.85
C ALA A 147 5.69 -15.68 -7.62
N ALA A 148 6.29 -14.52 -7.84
CA ALA A 148 5.57 -13.25 -7.78
C ALA A 148 4.51 -13.15 -8.89
N ARG A 149 4.84 -13.56 -10.12
CA ARG A 149 3.90 -13.62 -11.23
C ARG A 149 2.74 -14.60 -10.96
N LEU A 150 3.04 -15.76 -10.38
CA LEU A 150 2.03 -16.73 -9.98
C LEU A 150 1.10 -16.16 -8.89
N ALA A 151 1.64 -15.47 -7.87
CA ALA A 151 0.85 -14.83 -6.83
C ALA A 151 -0.07 -13.76 -7.42
N MET A 152 0.43 -12.93 -8.35
CA MET A 152 -0.40 -11.94 -9.05
C MET A 152 -1.51 -12.59 -9.87
N THR A 153 -1.20 -13.67 -10.57
CA THR A 153 -2.20 -14.44 -11.37
C THR A 153 -3.28 -15.02 -10.46
N GLN A 154 -2.91 -15.59 -9.31
CA GLN A 154 -3.86 -16.05 -8.29
C GLN A 154 -4.75 -14.91 -7.80
N ALA A 155 -4.16 -13.76 -7.46
CA ALA A 155 -4.91 -12.59 -6.99
C ALA A 155 -5.93 -12.10 -8.03
N VAL A 156 -5.57 -12.07 -9.31
CA VAL A 156 -6.48 -11.69 -10.40
C VAL A 156 -7.61 -12.70 -10.56
N ALA A 157 -7.32 -13.99 -10.44
CA ALA A 157 -8.32 -15.06 -10.58
C ALA A 157 -9.37 -15.08 -9.46
N GLU A 158 -9.08 -14.47 -8.29
CA GLU A 158 -10.02 -14.35 -7.15
C GLU A 158 -11.00 -13.17 -7.31
N LEU A 159 -10.82 -12.31 -8.33
CA LEU A 159 -11.69 -11.14 -8.51
C LEU A 159 -13.09 -11.54 -9.01
N ALA A 160 -14.12 -10.97 -8.39
CA ALA A 160 -15.51 -11.06 -8.80
C ALA A 160 -16.22 -9.72 -8.59
N PRO A 161 -16.56 -8.95 -9.65
CA PRO A 161 -16.55 -9.33 -11.07
C PRO A 161 -15.14 -9.51 -11.67
N GLU A 162 -15.06 -10.25 -12.78
CA GLU A 162 -13.84 -10.40 -13.57
C GLU A 162 -13.37 -9.03 -14.09
N PRO A 163 -12.06 -8.72 -14.07
CA PRO A 163 -11.54 -7.44 -14.54
C PRO A 163 -11.55 -7.33 -16.07
N ASP A 164 -11.93 -6.16 -16.56
CA ASP A 164 -11.88 -5.80 -17.98
C ASP A 164 -10.46 -5.38 -18.41
N TYR A 165 -9.66 -4.89 -17.47
CA TYR A 165 -8.31 -4.37 -17.70
C TYR A 165 -7.44 -4.47 -16.44
N LEU A 166 -6.14 -4.73 -16.62
CA LEU A 166 -5.18 -4.81 -15.53
C LEU A 166 -4.15 -3.67 -15.59
N LEU A 167 -3.94 -3.00 -14.47
CA LEU A 167 -2.80 -2.12 -14.21
C LEU A 167 -1.86 -2.84 -13.25
N ILE A 168 -0.63 -3.16 -13.67
CA ILE A 168 0.26 -4.05 -12.93
C ILE A 168 1.56 -3.32 -12.58
N ASP A 169 2.03 -3.40 -11.32
CA ASP A 169 3.33 -2.85 -10.96
C ASP A 169 4.46 -3.68 -11.57
N ALA A 170 5.23 -3.03 -12.46
CA ALA A 170 6.50 -3.48 -13.05
C ALA A 170 6.56 -4.93 -13.59
N MET A 171 5.39 -5.57 -13.87
CA MET A 171 5.31 -6.95 -14.34
C MET A 171 4.22 -7.10 -15.41
N THR A 172 4.25 -8.23 -16.15
CA THR A 172 3.18 -8.66 -17.07
C THR A 172 2.75 -10.09 -16.72
N LEU A 173 1.46 -10.37 -16.86
CA LEU A 173 0.86 -11.69 -16.62
C LEU A 173 0.56 -12.40 -17.93
N GLN A 174 0.54 -13.73 -17.90
CA GLN A 174 0.09 -14.56 -19.01
C GLN A 174 -1.45 -14.73 -18.91
N THR A 175 -2.19 -13.81 -19.51
CA THR A 175 -3.65 -13.76 -19.51
C THR A 175 -4.13 -13.07 -20.78
N ASP A 176 -5.36 -13.36 -21.20
CA ASP A 176 -6.03 -12.70 -22.33
C ASP A 176 -6.61 -11.33 -21.94
N ILE A 177 -6.64 -11.00 -20.65
CA ILE A 177 -7.12 -9.70 -20.16
C ILE A 177 -6.13 -8.61 -20.60
N PRO A 178 -6.59 -7.56 -21.28
CA PRO A 178 -5.76 -6.43 -21.64
C PRO A 178 -5.06 -5.83 -20.42
N GLN A 179 -3.77 -5.45 -20.55
CA GLN A 179 -2.99 -5.03 -19.40
C GLN A 179 -1.96 -3.96 -19.73
N LEU A 180 -1.62 -3.16 -18.73
CA LEU A 180 -0.54 -2.16 -18.77
C LEU A 180 0.40 -2.36 -17.58
N SER A 181 1.68 -2.61 -17.86
CA SER A 181 2.73 -2.63 -16.85
C SER A 181 3.23 -1.21 -16.57
N LEU A 182 3.23 -0.80 -15.30
CA LEU A 182 3.63 0.53 -14.86
C LEU A 182 4.82 0.44 -13.90
N ILE A 183 5.98 0.93 -14.30
CA ILE A 183 7.13 1.06 -13.39
C ILE A 183 6.76 2.07 -12.29
N LYS A 184 6.91 1.66 -11.01
CA LYS A 184 6.44 2.39 -9.82
C LYS A 184 4.95 2.68 -9.91
N GLY A 185 4.18 1.68 -10.27
CA GLY A 185 2.74 1.77 -10.44
C GLY A 185 2.01 2.19 -9.17
N ASP A 186 2.47 1.74 -8.01
CA ASP A 186 2.01 2.12 -6.67
C ASP A 186 2.06 3.65 -6.40
N ALA A 187 2.96 4.37 -7.02
CA ALA A 187 3.04 5.83 -6.99
C ALA A 187 2.20 6.53 -8.07
N ARG A 188 1.69 5.80 -9.08
CA ARG A 188 1.09 6.35 -10.31
C ARG A 188 -0.37 5.98 -10.54
N SER A 189 -0.86 4.90 -9.93
CA SER A 189 -2.24 4.40 -10.01
C SER A 189 -2.81 4.22 -8.60
N ASN A 190 -4.04 4.66 -8.38
CA ASN A 190 -4.72 4.46 -7.10
C ASN A 190 -5.09 2.98 -6.87
N SER A 191 -5.46 2.27 -7.92
CA SER A 191 -5.79 0.85 -7.83
C SER A 191 -4.56 0.00 -7.48
N ILE A 192 -3.39 0.30 -8.08
CA ILE A 192 -2.12 -0.37 -7.72
C ILE A 192 -1.71 0.00 -6.29
N ALA A 193 -1.84 1.29 -5.88
CA ALA A 193 -1.55 1.70 -4.51
C ALA A 193 -2.45 0.99 -3.48
N ALA A 194 -3.73 0.80 -3.79
CA ALA A 194 -4.64 0.02 -2.95
C ALA A 194 -4.20 -1.45 -2.86
N ALA A 195 -3.83 -2.07 -3.98
CA ALA A 195 -3.29 -3.44 -4.01
C ALA A 195 -2.01 -3.56 -3.18
N SER A 196 -1.09 -2.59 -3.29
CA SER A 196 0.14 -2.52 -2.47
C SER A 196 -0.16 -2.56 -0.97
N ILE A 197 -1.15 -1.78 -0.51
CA ILE A 197 -1.55 -1.76 0.90
C ILE A 197 -2.15 -3.11 1.32
N ILE A 198 -3.07 -3.67 0.51
CA ILE A 198 -3.70 -4.97 0.80
C ILE A 198 -2.66 -6.08 0.89
N ALA A 199 -1.78 -6.19 -0.11
CA ALA A 199 -0.71 -7.18 -0.11
C ALA A 199 0.23 -7.02 1.09
N LYS A 200 0.64 -5.77 1.40
CA LYS A 200 1.57 -5.47 2.49
C LYS A 200 1.00 -5.83 3.86
N VAL A 201 -0.22 -5.39 4.17
CA VAL A 201 -0.84 -5.68 5.47
C VAL A 201 -1.11 -7.17 5.61
N THR A 202 -1.59 -7.83 4.57
CA THR A 202 -1.82 -9.29 4.56
C THR A 202 -0.53 -10.04 4.88
N ARG A 203 0.57 -9.71 4.19
CA ARG A 203 1.85 -10.37 4.42
C ARG A 203 2.41 -10.08 5.82
N ASP A 204 2.34 -8.85 6.29
CA ASP A 204 2.85 -8.49 7.62
C ASP A 204 2.11 -9.24 8.73
N ARG A 205 0.79 -9.42 8.62
CA ARG A 205 -0.02 -10.25 9.53
C ARG A 205 0.42 -11.72 9.50
N MET A 206 0.66 -12.29 8.30
CA MET A 206 1.20 -13.65 8.17
C MET A 206 2.58 -13.79 8.83
N MET A 207 3.47 -12.79 8.66
CA MET A 207 4.79 -12.83 9.30
C MET A 207 4.72 -12.70 10.82
N THR A 208 3.72 -12.01 11.37
CA THR A 208 3.43 -11.97 12.81
C THR A 208 2.97 -13.34 13.32
N ASP A 209 2.16 -14.06 12.55
CA ASP A 209 1.74 -15.42 12.92
C ASP A 209 2.92 -16.40 12.84
N TYR A 210 3.79 -16.27 11.85
CA TYR A 210 5.03 -17.06 11.79
C TYR A 210 6.00 -16.74 12.93
N ASP A 211 6.03 -15.51 13.45
CA ASP A 211 6.83 -15.18 14.63
C ASP A 211 6.39 -15.95 15.88
N ARG A 212 5.07 -16.16 16.03
CA ARG A 212 4.50 -16.99 17.11
C ARG A 212 4.81 -18.48 16.90
N GLN A 213 4.76 -18.95 15.65
CA GLN A 213 5.01 -20.35 15.30
C GLN A 213 6.50 -20.72 15.40
N TYR A 214 7.39 -19.77 15.08
CA TYR A 214 8.84 -19.94 15.09
C TYR A 214 9.50 -18.86 15.96
N PRO A 215 9.39 -18.97 17.30
CA PRO A 215 9.92 -17.96 18.21
C PRO A 215 11.45 -17.86 18.13
N GLY A 216 11.95 -16.66 18.36
CA GLY A 216 13.39 -16.36 18.36
C GLY A 216 13.97 -15.84 17.06
N TYR A 217 13.23 -15.92 15.94
CA TYR A 217 13.67 -15.33 14.65
C TYR A 217 13.37 -13.84 14.54
N GLY A 218 12.30 -13.34 15.17
CA GLY A 218 11.88 -11.93 15.12
C GLY A 218 11.13 -11.57 13.83
N PHE A 219 10.39 -12.50 13.25
CA PHE A 219 9.66 -12.29 11.97
C PHE A 219 8.64 -11.17 12.03
N ALA A 220 8.02 -10.92 13.17
CA ALA A 220 7.10 -9.80 13.37
C ALA A 220 7.79 -8.43 13.22
N GLN A 221 9.10 -8.34 13.52
CA GLN A 221 9.84 -7.08 13.49
C GLN A 221 10.40 -6.76 12.10
N HIS A 222 10.93 -7.75 11.40
CA HIS A 222 11.63 -7.56 10.14
C HIS A 222 10.99 -8.26 8.94
N ALA A 223 9.80 -8.83 9.13
CA ALA A 223 9.02 -9.48 8.07
C ALA A 223 9.82 -10.45 7.18
N GLY A 224 10.81 -11.15 7.77
CA GLY A 224 11.66 -12.12 7.09
C GLY A 224 12.82 -11.52 6.28
N TYR A 225 13.02 -10.20 6.27
CA TYR A 225 14.19 -9.59 5.64
C TYR A 225 15.49 -9.97 6.34
N GLY A 226 16.60 -10.03 5.58
CA GLY A 226 17.92 -10.42 6.05
C GLY A 226 18.61 -9.35 6.92
N THR A 227 17.98 -8.93 8.00
CA THR A 227 18.57 -8.04 9.00
C THR A 227 19.67 -8.77 9.78
N LYS A 228 20.52 -8.02 10.49
CA LYS A 228 21.55 -8.63 11.36
C LYS A 228 20.92 -9.58 12.38
N ALA A 229 19.77 -9.22 12.96
CA ALA A 229 19.05 -10.05 13.91
C ALA A 229 18.57 -11.36 13.28
N HIS A 230 17.96 -11.29 12.09
CA HIS A 230 17.50 -12.49 11.36
C HIS A 230 18.64 -13.41 10.97
N LEU A 231 19.76 -12.87 10.47
CA LEU A 231 20.93 -13.66 10.10
C LEU A 231 21.58 -14.35 11.32
N ALA A 232 21.63 -13.67 12.48
CA ALA A 232 22.12 -14.25 13.73
C ALA A 232 21.20 -15.40 14.20
N ALA A 233 19.88 -15.18 14.22
CA ALA A 233 18.91 -16.21 14.56
C ALA A 233 18.97 -17.42 13.61
N LEU A 234 19.13 -17.16 12.30
CA LEU A 234 19.27 -18.21 11.29
C LEU A 234 20.54 -19.06 11.51
N ALA A 235 21.67 -18.44 11.91
CA ALA A 235 22.91 -19.16 12.23
C ALA A 235 22.77 -20.01 13.48
N GLU A 236 22.13 -19.48 14.52
CA GLU A 236 21.95 -20.14 15.82
C GLU A 236 20.87 -21.25 15.75
N LEU A 237 19.66 -20.88 15.34
CA LEU A 237 18.47 -21.75 15.39
C LEU A 237 18.34 -22.65 14.14
N GLY A 238 19.01 -22.29 13.03
CA GLY A 238 18.90 -23.01 11.76
C GLY A 238 17.75 -22.55 10.88
N VAL A 239 17.36 -23.38 9.92
CA VAL A 239 16.30 -23.06 8.96
C VAL A 239 14.95 -23.61 9.42
N THR A 240 13.88 -22.86 9.20
CA THR A 240 12.49 -23.30 9.36
C THR A 240 11.89 -23.65 7.99
N PRO A 241 10.71 -24.29 7.93
CA PRO A 241 10.02 -24.57 6.65
C PRO A 241 9.70 -23.34 5.81
N ILE A 242 9.58 -22.15 6.42
CA ILE A 242 9.28 -20.91 5.70
C ILE A 242 10.52 -20.19 5.17
N HIS A 243 11.74 -20.67 5.44
CA HIS A 243 12.95 -20.10 4.85
C HIS A 243 13.13 -20.54 3.41
N ARG A 244 13.52 -19.58 2.56
CA ARG A 244 13.77 -19.79 1.12
C ARG A 244 15.17 -20.34 0.94
N ARG A 245 15.27 -21.65 0.74
CA ARG A 245 16.53 -22.39 0.69
C ARG A 245 17.40 -22.03 -0.49
N SER A 246 16.81 -21.55 -1.58
CA SER A 246 17.53 -21.07 -2.77
C SER A 246 18.21 -19.71 -2.57
N PHE A 247 17.83 -18.94 -1.54
CA PHE A 247 18.40 -17.61 -1.27
C PHE A 247 19.77 -17.72 -0.60
N GLY A 248 20.74 -16.92 -1.08
CA GLY A 248 22.16 -17.01 -0.71
C GLY A 248 22.43 -17.20 0.78
N PRO A 249 21.99 -16.31 1.69
CA PRO A 249 22.26 -16.46 3.13
C PRO A 249 21.71 -17.74 3.74
N VAL A 250 20.51 -18.18 3.32
CA VAL A 250 19.90 -19.42 3.81
C VAL A 250 20.65 -20.64 3.29
N LYS A 251 21.02 -20.62 2.00
CA LYS A 251 21.81 -21.68 1.36
C LYS A 251 23.16 -21.89 2.04
N SER A 252 23.85 -20.80 2.45
CA SER A 252 25.11 -20.87 3.17
C SER A 252 24.96 -21.59 4.52
N VAL A 253 23.97 -21.23 5.33
CA VAL A 253 23.72 -21.87 6.63
C VAL A 253 23.38 -23.37 6.49
N ILE A 254 22.69 -23.76 5.42
CA ILE A 254 22.41 -25.18 5.16
C ILE A 254 23.70 -25.93 4.78
N ALA A 255 24.62 -25.31 4.03
CA ALA A 255 25.87 -25.91 3.63
C ALA A 255 26.85 -26.09 4.81
N ASP A 256 26.91 -25.12 5.73
CA ASP A 256 27.81 -25.11 6.89
C ASP A 256 27.40 -26.14 7.98
N LYS A 257 26.15 -26.61 7.95
CA LYS A 257 25.64 -27.62 8.90
C LYS A 257 25.66 -29.05 8.35
N LYS A 258 26.19 -29.27 7.15
CA LYS A 258 26.49 -30.60 6.57
C LYS A 258 27.91 -31.00 6.81
#